data_78abf82ebdf0705d0cb224f553baf81a
#
_entry.id   78abf82ebdf0705d0cb224f553baf81a
#
_cell.length_a   1.000
_cell.length_b   1.000
_cell.length_c   1.000
_cell.angle_alpha   90.00
_cell.angle_beta   90.00
_cell.angle_gamma   90.00
#
_symmetry.space_group_name_H-M   'P 1'
#
loop_
_entity.id
_entity.type
_entity.pdbx_description
1 polymer ?
#
loop_
_entity_poly.entity_id
_entity_poly.type
_entity_poly.pdbx_seq_one_letter_code
_entity_poly.pdbx_strand_id
1 'polypeptide(L)'
;MPPEYLYHGTATRFVESIDSGGIIRKTRLYVHLSKDTETATQVGMRHGKPFIYRVRSGEMARDGYVFYLSENGVWLTENVPVKYLGKTWQDDA
;
A
#
# COMPACT_ATOMS: atom_id res chain seq x y z
N MET A 1 -11.17 10.12 -6.82
CA MET A 1 -11.48 9.26 -5.65
C MET A 1 -10.84 7.91 -5.83
N PRO A 2 -10.05 7.42 -4.87
CA PRO A 2 -9.49 6.09 -4.98
C PRO A 2 -10.56 5.02 -4.76
N PRO A 3 -10.29 3.77 -5.20
CA PRO A 3 -11.13 2.63 -4.84
C PRO A 3 -11.16 2.44 -3.33
N GLU A 4 -12.10 1.63 -2.82
CA GLU A 4 -12.16 1.32 -1.40
C GLU A 4 -10.87 0.70 -0.89
N TYR A 5 -10.24 -0.17 -1.68
CA TYR A 5 -9.01 -0.85 -1.31
C TYR A 5 -7.96 -0.69 -2.39
N LEU A 6 -6.73 -0.45 -1.92
CA LEU A 6 -5.54 -0.51 -2.75
C LEU A 6 -4.53 -1.43 -2.07
N TYR A 7 -3.46 -1.78 -2.77
CA TYR A 7 -2.51 -2.78 -2.30
C TYR A 7 -1.08 -2.25 -2.40
N HIS A 8 -0.29 -2.57 -1.38
CA HIS A 8 1.12 -2.21 -1.36
C HIS A 8 1.95 -3.49 -1.32
N GLY A 9 2.73 -3.71 -2.38
CA GLY A 9 3.66 -4.82 -2.45
C GLY A 9 5.01 -4.42 -1.88
N THR A 10 5.48 -5.17 -0.90
CA THR A 10 6.77 -4.94 -0.27
C THR A 10 7.47 -6.29 -0.06
N ALA A 11 8.58 -6.31 0.64
CA ALA A 11 9.28 -7.54 0.99
C ALA A 11 9.09 -7.84 2.48
N THR A 12 9.15 -9.13 2.83
CA THR A 12 8.93 -9.57 4.21
C THR A 12 9.88 -8.89 5.21
N ARG A 13 11.10 -8.54 4.78
CA ARG A 13 12.06 -7.88 5.68
C ARG A 13 11.61 -6.49 6.15
N PHE A 14 10.62 -5.90 5.49
CA PHE A 14 10.10 -4.58 5.87
C PHE A 14 8.82 -4.64 6.71
N VAL A 15 8.28 -5.83 6.92
CA VAL A 15 6.98 -5.99 7.59
C VAL A 15 6.99 -5.42 9.01
N GLU A 16 8.02 -5.70 9.77
CA GLU A 16 8.09 -5.21 11.15
C GLU A 16 8.09 -3.68 11.20
N SER A 17 8.85 -3.05 10.32
CA SER A 17 8.90 -1.60 10.23
C SER A 17 7.56 -0.99 9.83
N ILE A 18 6.88 -1.62 8.86
CA ILE A 18 5.59 -1.14 8.39
C ILE A 18 4.51 -1.36 9.45
N ASP A 19 4.53 -2.49 10.14
CA ASP A 19 3.56 -2.77 11.20
C ASP A 19 3.64 -1.76 12.34
N SER A 20 4.81 -1.21 12.60
CA SER A 20 4.98 -0.24 13.68
C SER A 20 4.81 1.21 13.25
N GLY A 21 5.18 1.55 12.01
CA GLY A 21 5.21 2.95 11.57
C GLY A 21 4.35 3.29 10.37
N GLY A 22 3.67 2.31 9.78
CA GLY A 22 2.93 2.52 8.55
C GLY A 22 3.83 2.51 7.33
N ILE A 23 3.23 2.77 6.17
CA ILE A 23 3.99 2.86 4.92
C ILE A 23 4.39 4.30 4.71
N ILE A 24 5.68 4.57 4.69
CA ILE A 24 6.21 5.92 4.52
C ILE A 24 6.94 6.04 3.19
N ARG A 25 6.87 7.22 2.60
CA ARG A 25 7.44 7.45 1.25
C ARG A 25 8.97 7.49 1.22
N LYS A 26 9.60 7.71 2.36
CA LYS A 26 11.07 7.83 2.49
C LYS A 26 11.61 8.91 1.54
N THR A 27 12.51 8.53 0.63
CA THR A 27 13.11 9.48 -0.32
C THR A 27 12.27 9.72 -1.56
N ARG A 28 11.17 8.99 -1.74
CA ARG A 28 10.26 9.18 -2.87
C ARG A 28 9.28 10.30 -2.57
N LEU A 29 8.68 10.86 -3.61
CA LEU A 29 7.63 11.86 -3.43
C LEU A 29 6.37 11.26 -2.84
N TYR A 30 6.08 9.98 -3.17
CA TYR A 30 4.84 9.32 -2.77
C TYR A 30 5.05 7.85 -2.49
N VAL A 31 4.15 7.30 -1.68
CA VAL A 31 3.95 5.86 -1.57
C VAL A 31 3.21 5.40 -2.82
N HIS A 32 3.66 4.30 -3.42
CA HIS A 32 3.04 3.74 -4.62
C HIS A 32 2.13 2.57 -4.23
N LEU A 33 0.89 2.62 -4.71
CA LEU A 33 -0.13 1.60 -4.42
C LEU A 33 -0.68 1.03 -5.71
N SER A 34 -0.98 -0.26 -5.69
CA SER A 34 -1.51 -0.97 -6.85
C SER A 34 -3.00 -1.23 -6.68
N LYS A 35 -3.72 -1.30 -7.79
CA LYS A 35 -5.16 -1.54 -7.76
C LYS A 35 -5.52 -3.00 -7.51
N ASP A 36 -4.59 -3.93 -7.67
CA ASP A 36 -4.82 -5.36 -7.48
C ASP A 36 -3.63 -6.03 -6.81
N THR A 37 -3.87 -7.23 -6.29
CA THR A 37 -2.84 -7.99 -5.56
C THR A 37 -1.79 -8.57 -6.50
N GLU A 38 -2.16 -8.90 -7.73
CA GLU A 38 -1.21 -9.44 -8.70
C GLU A 38 -0.11 -8.43 -9.00
N THR A 39 -0.47 -7.20 -9.30
CA THR A 39 0.49 -6.13 -9.56
C THR A 39 1.34 -5.86 -8.31
N ALA A 40 0.69 -5.81 -7.14
CA ALA A 40 1.41 -5.58 -5.88
C ALA A 40 2.43 -6.70 -5.61
N THR A 41 2.09 -7.94 -5.92
CA THR A 41 3.01 -9.07 -5.76
C THR A 41 4.23 -8.91 -6.64
N GLN A 42 4.04 -8.52 -7.90
CA GLN A 42 5.15 -8.28 -8.81
C GLN A 42 6.08 -7.18 -8.31
N VAL A 43 5.50 -6.11 -7.79
CA VAL A 43 6.29 -5.02 -7.22
C VAL A 43 7.08 -5.52 -6.01
N GLY A 44 6.45 -6.28 -5.12
CA GLY A 44 7.12 -6.82 -3.93
C GLY A 44 8.27 -7.75 -4.28
N MET A 45 8.12 -8.54 -5.32
CA MET A 45 9.15 -9.48 -5.76
C MET A 45 10.45 -8.78 -6.17
N ARG A 46 10.39 -7.52 -6.57
CA ARG A 46 11.59 -6.75 -6.91
C ARG A 46 12.47 -6.47 -5.69
N HIS A 47 11.91 -6.56 -4.50
CA HIS A 47 12.61 -6.23 -3.25
C HIS A 47 12.96 -7.46 -2.42
N GLY A 48 12.48 -8.65 -2.80
CA GLY A 48 12.74 -9.90 -2.09
C GLY A 48 11.52 -10.79 -2.06
N LYS A 49 11.32 -11.51 -0.97
CA LYS A 49 10.12 -12.33 -0.80
C LYS A 49 8.92 -11.40 -0.63
N PRO A 50 7.91 -11.47 -1.52
CA PRO A 50 6.83 -10.47 -1.50
C PRO A 50 5.89 -10.62 -0.31
N PHE A 51 5.41 -9.48 0.15
CA PHE A 51 4.38 -9.37 1.16
C PHE A 51 3.43 -8.26 0.74
N ILE A 52 2.12 -8.48 0.80
CA ILE A 52 1.14 -7.50 0.32
C ILE A 52 0.28 -6.99 1.47
N TYR A 53 0.23 -5.66 1.61
CA TYR A 53 -0.71 -5.01 2.51
C TYR A 53 -1.92 -4.55 1.74
N ARG A 54 -3.09 -4.72 2.32
CA ARG A 54 -4.31 -4.11 1.83
C ARG A 54 -4.48 -2.76 2.54
N VAL A 55 -4.74 -1.72 1.78
CA VAL A 55 -4.91 -0.36 2.29
C VAL A 55 -6.36 0.05 2.15
N ARG A 56 -6.96 0.51 3.24
CA ARG A 56 -8.34 1.04 3.19
C ARG A 56 -8.32 2.47 2.62
N SER A 57 -8.03 2.56 1.34
CA SER A 57 -7.84 3.84 0.65
C SER A 57 -9.12 4.67 0.56
N GLY A 58 -10.26 4.02 0.39
CA GLY A 58 -11.54 4.74 0.40
C GLY A 58 -11.79 5.43 1.74
N GLU A 59 -11.54 4.72 2.84
CA GLU A 59 -11.66 5.30 4.18
C GLU A 59 -10.67 6.44 4.38
N MET A 60 -9.43 6.27 3.93
CA MET A 60 -8.43 7.32 4.00
C MET A 60 -8.89 8.59 3.28
N ALA A 61 -9.43 8.43 2.07
CA ALA A 61 -9.91 9.58 1.30
C ALA A 61 -11.03 10.31 2.02
N ARG A 62 -11.95 9.56 2.62
CA ARG A 62 -13.03 10.17 3.40
C ARG A 62 -12.51 10.89 4.65
N ASP A 63 -11.37 10.44 5.17
CA ASP A 63 -10.72 11.07 6.32
C ASP A 63 -9.83 12.26 5.93
N GLY A 64 -9.78 12.62 4.65
CA GLY A 64 -9.07 13.79 4.19
C GLY A 64 -7.71 13.55 3.54
N TYR A 65 -7.30 12.28 3.41
CA TYR A 65 -6.05 11.96 2.71
C TYR A 65 -6.21 12.13 1.21
N VAL A 66 -5.16 12.63 0.56
CA VAL A 66 -5.20 12.92 -0.87
C VAL A 66 -4.53 11.79 -1.65
N PHE A 67 -5.18 11.37 -2.73
CA PHE A 67 -4.66 10.35 -3.63
C PHE A 67 -4.56 10.91 -5.04
N TYR A 68 -3.51 10.50 -5.75
CA TYR A 68 -3.31 10.86 -7.15
C TYR A 68 -3.20 9.58 -7.98
N LEU A 69 -3.70 9.61 -9.19
CA LEU A 69 -3.58 8.49 -10.12
C LEU A 69 -2.59 8.87 -11.20
N SER A 70 -1.51 8.10 -11.33
CA SER A 70 -0.52 8.32 -12.36
C SER A 70 -1.03 7.84 -13.72
N GLU A 71 -0.35 8.26 -14.80
CA GLU A 71 -0.71 7.83 -16.15
C GLU A 71 -0.59 6.30 -16.32
N ASN A 72 0.27 5.67 -15.54
CA ASN A 72 0.48 4.22 -15.58
C ASN A 72 -0.54 3.44 -14.75
N GLY A 73 -1.50 4.12 -14.16
CA GLY A 73 -2.49 3.45 -13.31
C GLY A 73 -2.00 3.14 -11.90
N VAL A 74 -0.91 3.74 -11.47
CA VAL A 74 -0.39 3.61 -10.10
C VAL A 74 -1.00 4.70 -9.23
N TRP A 75 -1.52 4.32 -8.07
CA TRP A 75 -2.06 5.27 -7.11
C TRP A 75 -0.97 5.77 -6.19
N LEU A 76 -1.03 7.05 -5.86
CA LEU A 76 0.02 7.76 -5.11
C LEU A 76 -0.59 8.48 -3.92
N THR A 77 0.05 8.35 -2.76
CA THR A 77 -0.32 9.12 -1.57
C THR A 77 0.94 9.40 -0.75
N GLU A 78 0.88 10.34 0.20
CA GLU A 78 2.07 10.69 0.95
C GLU A 78 2.52 9.57 1.89
N ASN A 79 1.66 9.17 2.81
CA ASN A 79 1.97 8.10 3.76
C ASN A 79 0.69 7.35 4.09
N VAL A 80 0.84 6.09 4.54
CA VAL A 80 -0.29 5.27 4.96
C VAL A 80 -0.13 4.92 6.43
N PRO A 81 -0.94 5.52 7.32
CA PRO A 81 -0.91 5.15 8.74
C PRO A 81 -1.30 3.69 8.97
N VAL A 82 -0.75 3.12 10.03
CA VAL A 82 -0.96 1.70 10.37
C VAL A 82 -2.44 1.33 10.47
N LYS A 83 -3.27 2.22 10.98
CA LYS A 83 -4.69 1.91 11.20
C LYS A 83 -5.46 1.56 9.93
N TYR A 84 -4.93 1.92 8.76
CA TYR A 84 -5.58 1.62 7.47
C TYR A 84 -5.02 0.36 6.81
N LEU A 85 -4.08 -0.33 7.45
CA LEU A 85 -3.42 -1.49 6.86
C LEU A 85 -4.06 -2.80 7.28
N GLY A 86 -4.16 -3.73 6.32
CA GLY A 86 -4.51 -5.13 6.58
C GLY A 86 -3.56 -6.02 5.81
N LYS A 87 -3.37 -7.25 6.28
CA LYS A 87 -2.52 -8.23 5.62
C LYS A 87 -3.41 -9.19 4.85
N THR A 88 -3.23 -9.23 3.52
CA THR A 88 -4.20 -9.89 2.64
C THR A 88 -4.44 -11.36 2.97
N TRP A 89 -3.40 -12.13 3.18
CA TRP A 89 -3.60 -13.56 3.47
C TRP A 89 -4.06 -13.85 4.88
N GLN A 90 -3.92 -12.93 5.80
CA GLN A 90 -4.48 -13.08 7.14
C GLN A 90 -5.97 -12.81 7.14
N ASP A 91 -6.43 -11.95 6.25
CA ASP A 91 -7.85 -11.65 6.13
C ASP A 91 -8.64 -12.83 5.58
N ASP A 92 -7.99 -13.74 4.85
CA ASP A 92 -8.61 -14.91 4.26
C ASP A 92 -8.61 -16.13 5.19
N ALA A 93 -7.94 -16.02 6.29
CA ALA A 93 -7.89 -17.09 7.29
C ALA A 93 -9.11 -17.00 8.21
#